data_f79eb34cc8b9d6298671dc36293bbefd
#
_entry.id   f79eb34cc8b9d6298671dc36293bbefd
#
_cell.length_a   1.000
_cell.length_b   1.000
_cell.length_c   1.000
_cell.angle_alpha   90.00
_cell.angle_beta   90.00
_cell.angle_gamma   90.00
#
_symmetry.space_group_name_H-M   'P 1'
#
loop_
_entity.id
_entity.type
_entity.pdbx_description
1 polymer ?
#
loop_
_entity_poly.entity_id
_entity_poly.type
_entity_poly.pdbx_seq_one_letter_code
_entity_poly.pdbx_strand_id
1 'polypeptide(L)'
;SDTINEKRETQAEGGHVSEKAEKKDVLVTPEGEELDMSIVGTMQIDPGKYGGSNKNPNRLASMKYGIAGLLYLLKREQSIQVASAVTVITLVIGIWLGVNSFYWALLALALGAVWITEALNTAIEASIDLGTTEIHPMAKVGKDVASAASLISSIIFAVVVLLILVPRIID
;
A
#
# COMPACT_ATOMS: atom_id res chain seq x y z
N SER A 1 61.36 3.03 26.69
CA SER A 1 60.26 2.06 26.80
C SER A 1 58.96 2.68 27.32
N ASP A 2 59.02 3.91 27.85
CA ASP A 2 57.90 4.55 28.55
C ASP A 2 57.08 5.58 27.73
N THR A 3 57.51 5.89 26.51
CA THR A 3 56.87 6.92 25.66
C THR A 3 55.78 6.39 24.75
N ILE A 4 55.51 5.10 24.72
CA ILE A 4 54.48 4.48 23.89
C ILE A 4 53.16 4.24 24.64
N ASN A 5 53.21 4.18 25.99
CA ASN A 5 52.02 3.98 26.81
C ASN A 5 51.24 5.27 27.10
N GLU A 6 51.91 6.42 27.12
CA GLU A 6 51.28 7.71 27.44
C GLU A 6 50.41 8.26 26.31
N LYS A 7 50.59 7.78 25.06
CA LYS A 7 49.75 8.14 23.93
C LYS A 7 48.50 7.32 23.73
N ARG A 8 48.27 6.27 24.53
CA ARG A 8 47.04 5.43 24.47
C ARG A 8 46.00 5.84 25.47
N GLU A 9 46.36 6.55 26.52
CA GLU A 9 45.40 6.97 27.57
C GLU A 9 44.72 8.32 27.26
N THR A 10 45.28 9.16 26.36
CA THR A 10 44.70 10.46 26.02
C THR A 10 43.72 10.44 24.85
N GLN A 11 43.39 9.26 24.32
CA GLN A 11 42.34 9.10 23.27
C GLN A 11 41.04 8.47 23.77
N ALA A 12 40.90 8.23 25.08
CA ALA A 12 39.73 7.57 25.67
C ALA A 12 38.69 8.52 26.30
N GLU A 13 38.95 9.82 26.32
CA GLU A 13 38.00 10.81 26.87
C GLU A 13 37.64 11.88 25.84
N GLY A 14 36.95 11.52 24.81
CA GLY A 14 36.50 12.43 23.76
C GLY A 14 35.17 12.01 23.19
N GLY A 15 34.05 12.38 23.84
CA GLY A 15 32.79 12.61 23.16
C GLY A 15 32.02 11.37 22.75
N HIS A 16 31.39 10.70 23.70
CA HIS A 16 30.21 9.87 23.44
C HIS A 16 29.03 10.79 23.08
N VAL A 17 29.10 11.47 21.93
CA VAL A 17 27.93 12.00 21.28
C VAL A 17 27.29 10.79 20.61
N SER A 18 26.34 10.19 21.33
CA SER A 18 25.41 9.21 20.77
C SER A 18 24.54 9.93 19.75
N GLU A 19 25.08 10.14 18.56
CA GLU A 19 24.27 10.40 17.38
C GLU A 19 23.56 9.09 17.07
N LYS A 20 22.36 8.93 17.67
CA LYS A 20 21.37 7.98 17.25
C LYS A 20 21.00 8.37 15.82
N ALA A 21 21.83 7.97 14.85
CA ALA A 21 21.45 7.94 13.47
C ALA A 21 20.19 7.08 13.42
N GLU A 22 19.07 7.76 13.26
CA GLU A 22 17.77 7.15 12.97
C GLU A 22 18.02 6.32 11.72
N LYS A 23 18.21 5.01 11.89
CA LYS A 23 18.30 4.07 10.77
C LYS A 23 17.00 4.24 10.02
N LYS A 24 16.99 5.04 8.97
CA LYS A 24 15.93 4.98 7.98
C LYS A 24 15.94 3.55 7.47
N ASP A 25 14.91 2.81 7.82
CA ASP A 25 14.65 1.50 7.23
C ASP A 25 14.25 1.76 5.77
N VAL A 26 15.24 1.76 4.90
CA VAL A 26 15.09 1.98 3.45
C VAL A 26 15.22 0.63 2.79
N LEU A 27 14.21 0.21 2.05
CA LEU A 27 14.26 -0.96 1.19
C LEU A 27 14.57 -0.49 -0.22
N VAL A 28 15.64 -1.01 -0.81
CA VAL A 28 16.02 -0.71 -2.20
C VAL A 28 15.37 -1.73 -3.12
N THR A 29 14.54 -1.28 -4.06
CA THR A 29 13.94 -2.16 -5.08
C THR A 29 15.00 -2.65 -6.07
N PRO A 30 14.74 -3.72 -6.83
CA PRO A 30 15.64 -4.18 -7.90
C PRO A 30 15.96 -3.09 -8.94
N GLU A 31 15.05 -2.12 -9.11
CA GLU A 31 15.21 -0.96 -9.99
C GLU A 31 16.05 0.16 -9.36
N GLY A 32 16.53 -0.02 -8.11
CA GLY A 32 17.35 0.95 -7.41
C GLY A 32 16.57 2.07 -6.73
N GLU A 33 15.23 1.96 -6.63
CA GLU A 33 14.39 2.93 -5.95
C GLU A 33 14.41 2.69 -4.43
N GLU A 34 14.71 3.74 -3.65
CA GLU A 34 14.68 3.68 -2.18
C GLU A 34 13.25 3.84 -1.67
N LEU A 35 12.72 2.78 -1.06
CA LEU A 35 11.42 2.79 -0.37
C LEU A 35 11.62 3.17 1.09
N ASP A 36 11.11 4.32 1.51
CA ASP A 36 11.07 4.71 2.92
C ASP A 36 10.07 3.82 3.67
N MET A 37 10.59 2.85 4.43
CA MET A 37 9.82 1.88 5.20
C MET A 37 9.31 2.47 6.53
N SER A 38 9.65 3.69 6.89
CA SER A 38 9.22 4.33 8.14
C SER A 38 7.70 4.50 8.21
N ILE A 39 7.05 4.66 7.05
CA ILE A 39 5.58 4.74 6.93
C ILE A 39 4.93 3.36 6.99
N VAL A 40 5.68 2.33 6.62
CA VAL A 40 5.24 0.93 6.58
C VAL A 40 5.86 0.17 7.76
N GLY A 41 6.20 0.83 8.85
CA GLY A 41 6.94 0.31 10.02
C GLY A 41 6.51 -1.03 10.60
N THR A 42 5.57 -1.71 9.94
CA THR A 42 5.16 -3.09 10.18
C THR A 42 5.79 -4.08 9.21
N MET A 43 6.52 -3.61 8.18
CA MET A 43 7.25 -4.47 7.23
C MET A 43 8.73 -4.65 7.64
N GLN A 44 9.06 -4.60 8.91
CA GLN A 44 10.35 -5.15 9.34
C GLN A 44 10.33 -6.65 9.04
N ILE A 45 10.94 -6.98 7.92
CA ILE A 45 11.19 -8.36 7.53
C ILE A 45 12.32 -8.85 8.45
N ASP A 46 11.94 -9.49 9.53
CA ASP A 46 12.88 -10.31 10.32
C ASP A 46 12.93 -11.70 9.65
N PRO A 47 14.00 -12.01 8.91
CA PRO A 47 14.08 -13.28 8.17
C PRO A 47 13.93 -14.50 9.08
N GLY A 48 14.23 -14.36 10.36
CA GLY A 48 14.05 -15.42 11.36
C GLY A 48 12.59 -15.70 11.74
N LYS A 49 11.68 -14.76 11.48
CA LYS A 49 10.25 -14.93 11.83
C LYS A 49 9.41 -15.51 10.69
N TYR A 50 9.86 -15.40 9.43
CA TYR A 50 9.10 -15.88 8.28
C TYR A 50 9.20 -17.39 8.02
N GLY A 51 10.18 -18.08 8.64
CA GLY A 51 10.35 -19.53 8.50
C GLY A 51 9.60 -20.39 9.55
N GLY A 52 8.96 -19.78 10.51
CA GLY A 52 8.22 -20.46 11.59
C GLY A 52 6.74 -20.14 11.55
N SER A 53 5.89 -21.14 11.77
CA SER A 53 4.43 -21.03 11.94
C SER A 53 4.06 -20.15 13.16
N ASN A 54 4.56 -18.93 13.24
CA ASN A 54 4.16 -17.95 14.23
C ASN A 54 2.86 -17.31 13.77
N LYS A 55 1.74 -18.01 13.99
CA LYS A 55 0.40 -17.44 13.89
C LYS A 55 0.38 -16.22 14.80
N ASN A 56 0.21 -15.05 14.24
CA ASN A 56 0.08 -13.80 14.97
C ASN A 56 -1.03 -13.97 16.04
N PRO A 57 -0.74 -14.04 17.33
CA PRO A 57 -1.73 -14.43 18.35
C PRO A 57 -2.79 -13.35 18.55
N ASN A 58 -2.64 -12.19 17.93
CA ASN A 58 -3.51 -11.04 18.18
C ASN A 58 -4.11 -10.52 16.87
N ARG A 59 -5.42 -10.72 16.67
CA ARG A 59 -6.15 -10.23 15.50
C ARG A 59 -6.06 -8.70 15.33
N LEU A 60 -5.97 -7.96 16.43
CA LEU A 60 -5.75 -6.51 16.42
C LEU A 60 -4.37 -6.12 15.88
N ALA A 61 -3.34 -6.93 16.14
CA ALA A 61 -2.03 -6.72 15.55
C ALA A 61 -2.04 -6.92 14.02
N SER A 62 -2.90 -7.82 13.51
CA SER A 62 -3.06 -8.04 12.08
C SER A 62 -3.70 -6.82 11.36
N MET A 63 -4.51 -6.04 12.04
CA MET A 63 -5.10 -4.81 11.46
C MET A 63 -4.03 -3.77 11.13
N LYS A 64 -2.93 -3.71 11.89
CA LYS A 64 -1.82 -2.79 11.58
C LYS A 64 -1.21 -3.07 10.20
N TYR A 65 -1.10 -4.34 9.83
CA TYR A 65 -0.58 -4.72 8.51
C TYR A 65 -1.55 -4.32 7.39
N GLY A 66 -2.86 -4.48 7.60
CA GLY A 66 -3.87 -4.02 6.65
C GLY A 66 -3.85 -2.50 6.45
N ILE A 67 -3.74 -1.75 7.55
CA ILE A 67 -3.63 -0.28 7.48
C ILE A 67 -2.34 0.14 6.77
N ALA A 68 -1.22 -0.52 7.07
CA ALA A 68 0.06 -0.23 6.42
C ALA A 68 -0.02 -0.50 4.91
N GLY A 69 -0.63 -1.63 4.48
CA GLY A 69 -0.88 -1.92 3.07
C GLY A 69 -1.75 -0.87 2.39
N LEU A 70 -2.82 -0.42 3.07
CA LEU A 70 -3.68 0.64 2.53
C LEU A 70 -2.92 1.97 2.36
N LEU A 71 -2.10 2.35 3.34
CA LEU A 71 -1.27 3.56 3.26
C LEU A 71 -0.23 3.47 2.14
N TYR A 72 0.36 2.28 1.95
CA TYR A 72 1.27 2.03 0.83
C TYR A 72 0.55 2.26 -0.51
N LEU A 73 -0.62 1.64 -0.71
CA LEU A 73 -1.43 1.79 -1.93
C LEU A 73 -1.78 3.26 -2.19
N LEU A 74 -2.28 3.98 -1.18
CA LEU A 74 -2.63 5.41 -1.30
C LEU A 74 -1.45 6.29 -1.69
N LYS A 75 -0.24 5.93 -1.26
CA LYS A 75 0.95 6.75 -1.49
C LYS A 75 1.65 6.44 -2.81
N ARG A 76 1.61 5.19 -3.27
CA ARG A 76 2.40 4.69 -4.39
C ARG A 76 1.59 4.41 -5.64
N GLU A 77 0.36 3.94 -5.49
CA GLU A 77 -0.45 3.48 -6.62
C GLU A 77 -1.31 4.60 -7.19
N GLN A 78 -1.01 4.99 -8.43
CA GLN A 78 -1.75 6.04 -9.13
C GLN A 78 -3.23 5.68 -9.29
N SER A 79 -3.56 4.42 -9.59
CA SER A 79 -4.94 3.93 -9.71
C SER A 79 -5.73 4.14 -8.43
N ILE A 80 -5.12 3.85 -7.28
CA ILE A 80 -5.74 4.05 -5.95
C ILE A 80 -5.90 5.54 -5.63
N GLN A 81 -4.96 6.39 -6.04
CA GLN A 81 -5.11 7.84 -5.87
C GLN A 81 -6.30 8.36 -6.67
N VAL A 82 -6.47 7.90 -7.92
CA VAL A 82 -7.63 8.22 -8.76
C VAL A 82 -8.92 7.69 -8.12
N ALA A 83 -8.95 6.43 -7.68
CA ALA A 83 -10.10 5.85 -6.99
C ALA A 83 -10.46 6.63 -5.72
N SER A 84 -9.46 7.13 -4.97
CA SER A 84 -9.68 7.98 -3.79
C SER A 84 -10.35 9.31 -4.15
N ALA A 85 -9.87 9.97 -5.19
CA ALA A 85 -10.47 11.21 -5.68
C ALA A 85 -11.91 11.00 -6.14
N VAL A 86 -12.17 9.94 -6.91
CA VAL A 86 -13.51 9.54 -7.37
C VAL A 86 -14.41 9.21 -6.19
N THR A 87 -13.88 8.56 -5.14
CA THR A 87 -14.62 8.30 -3.90
C THR A 87 -15.11 9.60 -3.26
N VAL A 88 -14.22 10.55 -3.08
CA VAL A 88 -14.56 11.86 -2.47
C VAL A 88 -15.59 12.59 -3.31
N ILE A 89 -15.41 12.65 -4.63
CA ILE A 89 -16.35 13.29 -5.55
C ILE A 89 -17.73 12.63 -5.45
N THR A 90 -17.80 11.31 -5.48
CA THR A 90 -19.05 10.54 -5.37
C THR A 90 -19.76 10.82 -4.05
N LEU A 91 -19.02 10.85 -2.94
CA LEU A 91 -19.57 11.18 -1.62
C LEU A 91 -20.15 12.60 -1.59
N VAL A 92 -19.40 13.59 -2.06
CA VAL A 92 -19.85 15.00 -2.08
C VAL A 92 -21.11 15.16 -2.92
N ILE A 93 -21.12 14.64 -4.14
CA ILE A 93 -22.28 14.74 -5.05
C ILE A 93 -23.47 13.96 -4.47
N GLY A 94 -23.27 12.76 -3.94
CA GLY A 94 -24.33 11.95 -3.38
C GLY A 94 -24.99 12.59 -2.16
N ILE A 95 -24.22 13.24 -1.29
CA ILE A 95 -24.73 14.01 -0.16
C ILE A 95 -25.53 15.23 -0.65
N TRP A 96 -24.95 15.96 -1.61
CA TRP A 96 -25.59 17.16 -2.16
C TRP A 96 -26.93 16.85 -2.86
N LEU A 97 -27.03 15.73 -3.56
CA LEU A 97 -28.26 15.28 -4.23
C LEU A 97 -29.25 14.54 -3.28
N GLY A 98 -28.96 14.40 -1.99
CA GLY A 98 -29.84 13.74 -1.03
C GLY A 98 -30.09 12.26 -1.34
N VAL A 99 -29.07 11.54 -1.77
CA VAL A 99 -29.18 10.11 -2.11
C VAL A 99 -29.66 9.34 -0.90
N ASN A 100 -30.71 8.48 -1.05
CA ASN A 100 -31.23 7.69 0.04
C ASN A 100 -30.35 6.49 0.40
N SER A 101 -30.57 5.88 1.57
CA SER A 101 -29.73 4.82 2.13
C SER A 101 -29.59 3.59 1.21
N PHE A 102 -30.62 3.23 0.46
CA PHE A 102 -30.57 2.08 -0.45
C PHE A 102 -29.53 2.31 -1.57
N TYR A 103 -29.56 3.47 -2.19
CA TYR A 103 -28.58 3.81 -3.24
C TYR A 103 -27.17 4.03 -2.68
N TRP A 104 -27.04 4.51 -1.45
CA TRP A 104 -25.75 4.55 -0.76
C TRP A 104 -25.13 3.17 -0.59
N ALA A 105 -25.94 2.16 -0.27
CA ALA A 105 -25.47 0.79 -0.18
C ALA A 105 -24.96 0.26 -1.53
N LEU A 106 -25.65 0.57 -2.64
CA LEU A 106 -25.21 0.19 -3.99
C LEU A 106 -23.92 0.90 -4.40
N LEU A 107 -23.82 2.22 -4.14
CA LEU A 107 -22.60 2.98 -4.40
C LEU A 107 -21.43 2.45 -3.57
N ALA A 108 -21.64 2.14 -2.30
CA ALA A 108 -20.60 1.60 -1.43
C ALA A 108 -20.12 0.21 -1.89
N LEU A 109 -21.02 -0.67 -2.35
CA LEU A 109 -20.66 -1.98 -2.89
C LEU A 109 -19.86 -1.85 -4.20
N ALA A 110 -20.33 -1.01 -5.12
CA ALA A 110 -19.65 -0.81 -6.40
C ALA A 110 -18.28 -0.16 -6.21
N LEU A 111 -18.18 0.85 -5.35
CA LEU A 111 -16.93 1.52 -5.04
C LEU A 111 -15.96 0.59 -4.29
N GLY A 112 -16.48 -0.18 -3.32
CA GLY A 112 -15.69 -1.18 -2.60
C GLY A 112 -15.12 -2.25 -3.53
N ALA A 113 -15.87 -2.65 -4.57
CA ALA A 113 -15.35 -3.57 -5.59
C ALA A 113 -14.15 -2.96 -6.34
N VAL A 114 -14.21 -1.68 -6.72
CA VAL A 114 -13.06 -0.98 -7.36
C VAL A 114 -11.85 -1.01 -6.45
N TRP A 115 -11.99 -0.62 -5.18
CA TRP A 115 -10.88 -0.61 -4.24
C TRP A 115 -10.26 -1.99 -4.02
N ILE A 116 -11.10 -3.03 -3.92
CA ILE A 116 -10.63 -4.40 -3.72
C ILE A 116 -9.90 -4.91 -4.95
N THR A 117 -10.44 -4.68 -6.15
CA THR A 117 -9.81 -5.18 -7.38
C THR A 117 -8.52 -4.44 -7.69
N GLU A 118 -8.42 -3.14 -7.44
CA GLU A 118 -7.17 -2.38 -7.57
C GLU A 118 -6.09 -2.88 -6.59
N ALA A 119 -6.47 -3.09 -5.33
CA ALA A 119 -5.53 -3.63 -4.34
C ALA A 119 -5.06 -5.05 -4.70
N LEU A 120 -5.94 -5.90 -5.22
CA LEU A 120 -5.59 -7.23 -5.70
C LEU A 120 -4.71 -7.17 -6.96
N ASN A 121 -5.00 -6.26 -7.88
CA ASN A 121 -4.16 -6.04 -9.07
C ASN A 121 -2.72 -5.72 -8.66
N THR A 122 -2.52 -4.72 -7.79
CA THR A 122 -1.19 -4.36 -7.28
C THR A 122 -0.50 -5.52 -6.56
N ALA A 123 -1.23 -6.29 -5.74
CA ALA A 123 -0.66 -7.44 -5.04
C ALA A 123 -0.24 -8.57 -6.00
N ILE A 124 -1.02 -8.81 -7.06
CA ILE A 124 -0.71 -9.82 -8.09
C ILE A 124 0.49 -9.36 -8.92
N GLU A 125 0.54 -8.11 -9.33
CA GLU A 125 1.69 -7.54 -10.06
C GLU A 125 2.97 -7.69 -9.24
N ALA A 126 2.97 -7.25 -7.98
CA ALA A 126 4.12 -7.38 -7.09
C ALA A 126 4.54 -8.84 -6.89
N SER A 127 3.58 -9.77 -6.78
CA SER A 127 3.87 -11.19 -6.60
C SER A 127 4.51 -11.82 -7.86
N ILE A 128 4.06 -11.40 -9.04
CA ILE A 128 4.61 -11.86 -10.31
C ILE A 128 6.03 -11.30 -10.50
N ASP A 129 6.24 -10.03 -10.19
CA ASP A 129 7.54 -9.35 -10.35
C ASP A 129 8.61 -9.91 -9.39
N LEU A 130 8.20 -10.38 -8.20
CA LEU A 130 9.07 -11.12 -7.29
C LEU A 130 9.39 -12.54 -7.78
N GLY A 131 8.47 -13.15 -8.52
CA GLY A 131 8.60 -14.56 -8.96
C GLY A 131 9.48 -14.74 -10.19
N THR A 132 9.63 -13.73 -11.03
CA THR A 132 10.43 -13.82 -12.26
C THR A 132 10.91 -12.45 -12.72
N THR A 133 12.19 -12.40 -13.09
CA THR A 133 12.81 -11.25 -13.78
C THR A 133 12.80 -11.44 -15.29
N GLU A 134 12.40 -12.63 -15.78
CA GLU A 134 12.35 -12.96 -17.20
C GLU A 134 10.95 -12.68 -17.77
N ILE A 135 10.90 -12.32 -19.04
CA ILE A 135 9.63 -12.12 -19.77
C ILE A 135 9.01 -13.50 -20.01
N HIS A 136 8.06 -13.88 -19.14
CA HIS A 136 7.36 -15.15 -19.26
C HIS A 136 5.92 -14.91 -19.73
N PRO A 137 5.41 -15.63 -20.75
CA PRO A 137 4.06 -15.41 -21.28
C PRO A 137 2.96 -15.52 -20.23
N MET A 138 3.07 -16.47 -19.30
CA MET A 138 2.08 -16.64 -18.22
C MET A 138 2.12 -15.52 -17.17
N ALA A 139 3.28 -14.91 -16.93
CA ALA A 139 3.39 -13.74 -16.07
C ALA A 139 2.62 -12.55 -16.68
N LYS A 140 2.76 -12.35 -18.00
CA LYS A 140 1.98 -11.34 -18.71
C LYS A 140 0.47 -11.61 -18.63
N VAL A 141 0.03 -12.84 -18.88
CA VAL A 141 -1.38 -13.21 -18.76
C VAL A 141 -1.91 -12.93 -17.35
N GLY A 142 -1.15 -13.25 -16.31
CA GLY A 142 -1.54 -12.99 -14.92
C GLY A 142 -1.78 -11.50 -14.66
N LYS A 143 -0.88 -10.62 -15.10
CA LYS A 143 -1.02 -9.16 -15.00
C LYS A 143 -2.21 -8.65 -15.81
N ASP A 144 -2.36 -9.09 -17.06
CA ASP A 144 -3.46 -8.67 -17.93
C ASP A 144 -4.83 -9.06 -17.34
N VAL A 145 -4.96 -10.24 -16.74
CA VAL A 145 -6.20 -10.69 -16.09
C VAL A 145 -6.49 -9.88 -14.83
N ALA A 146 -5.48 -9.58 -14.02
CA ALA A 146 -5.65 -8.75 -12.84
C ALA A 146 -6.11 -7.33 -13.21
N SER A 147 -5.48 -6.72 -14.19
CA SER A 147 -5.88 -5.41 -14.74
C SER A 147 -7.29 -5.44 -15.34
N ALA A 148 -7.69 -6.53 -16.02
CA ALA A 148 -9.03 -6.69 -16.55
C ALA A 148 -10.10 -6.71 -15.43
N ALA A 149 -9.80 -7.32 -14.28
CA ALA A 149 -10.72 -7.30 -13.14
C ALA A 149 -10.95 -5.88 -12.61
N SER A 150 -9.90 -5.06 -12.51
CA SER A 150 -9.99 -3.64 -12.13
C SER A 150 -10.79 -2.83 -13.15
N LEU A 151 -10.57 -3.06 -14.44
CA LEU A 151 -11.33 -2.40 -15.50
C LEU A 151 -12.82 -2.74 -15.42
N ILE A 152 -13.18 -4.01 -15.26
CA ILE A 152 -14.57 -4.45 -15.15
C ILE A 152 -15.26 -3.81 -13.95
N SER A 153 -14.62 -3.79 -12.79
CA SER A 153 -15.19 -3.18 -11.58
C SER A 153 -15.39 -1.67 -11.75
N SER A 154 -14.46 -0.98 -12.42
CA SER A 154 -14.55 0.45 -12.72
C SER A 154 -15.70 0.77 -13.67
N ILE A 155 -15.93 -0.09 -14.67
CA ILE A 155 -17.10 0.04 -15.59
C ILE A 155 -18.40 -0.17 -14.81
N ILE A 156 -18.49 -1.19 -13.96
CA ILE A 156 -19.68 -1.44 -13.13
C ILE A 156 -19.95 -0.23 -12.23
N PHE A 157 -18.91 0.31 -11.58
CA PHE A 157 -19.05 1.49 -10.75
C PHE A 157 -19.55 2.69 -11.55
N ALA A 158 -18.99 2.96 -12.73
CA ALA A 158 -19.42 4.05 -13.59
C ALA A 158 -20.90 3.91 -13.98
N VAL A 159 -21.36 2.71 -14.36
CA VAL A 159 -22.75 2.44 -14.66
C VAL A 159 -23.65 2.69 -13.45
N VAL A 160 -23.27 2.23 -12.27
CA VAL A 160 -24.03 2.45 -11.02
C VAL A 160 -24.14 3.94 -10.70
N VAL A 161 -23.03 4.68 -10.80
CA VAL A 161 -23.02 6.14 -10.61
C VAL A 161 -23.96 6.84 -11.58
N LEU A 162 -23.86 6.51 -12.87
CA LEU A 162 -24.73 7.11 -13.91
C LEU A 162 -26.20 6.84 -13.64
N LEU A 163 -26.57 5.62 -13.31
CA LEU A 163 -27.97 5.25 -13.04
C LEU A 163 -28.54 5.89 -11.78
N ILE A 164 -27.69 6.19 -10.78
CA ILE A 164 -28.14 6.76 -9.50
C ILE A 164 -28.11 8.29 -9.51
N LEU A 165 -27.04 8.90 -10.02
CA LEU A 165 -26.83 10.35 -9.89
C LEU A 165 -27.42 11.14 -11.04
N VAL A 166 -27.33 10.63 -12.29
CA VAL A 166 -27.78 11.40 -13.47
C VAL A 166 -29.28 11.73 -13.40
N PRO A 167 -30.21 10.80 -13.08
CA PRO A 167 -31.63 11.15 -12.98
C PRO A 167 -31.90 12.26 -11.97
N ARG A 168 -31.13 12.30 -10.86
CA ARG A 168 -31.28 13.31 -9.80
C ARG A 168 -30.72 14.67 -10.14
N ILE A 169 -29.86 14.77 -11.14
CA ILE A 169 -29.33 16.05 -11.62
C ILE A 169 -30.29 16.71 -12.62
N ILE A 170 -31.07 15.86 -13.33
CA ILE A 170 -31.98 16.29 -14.42
C ILE A 170 -33.37 16.66 -13.88
N ASP A 171 -33.78 16.06 -12.78
CA ASP A 171 -35.04 16.34 -12.08
C ASP A 171 -34.91 17.60 -11.21
#